data_efbc241d21a51518f5674be46f4b1b4e
#
_entry.id   efbc241d21a51518f5674be46f4b1b4e
#
_cell.length_a   1.000
_cell.length_b   1.000
_cell.length_c   1.000
_cell.angle_alpha   90.00
_cell.angle_beta   90.00
_cell.angle_gamma   90.00
#
_symmetry.space_group_name_H-M   'P 1'
#
loop_
_entity.id
_entity.type
_entity.pdbx_description
1 polymer ?
#
loop_
_entity_poly.entity_id
_entity_poly.type
_entity_poly.pdbx_seq_one_letter_code
_entity_poly.pdbx_strand_id
1 'polypeptide(L)' 'MRVLFFAQLKDATGCDSVELAPSSSLNTDQLWAELLDKFPALAAHRANVRLSRNWEYAAADALFAHDDEVALIPPVSGG' A
#
# COMPACT_ATOMS: atom_id res chain seq x y z
N MET A 1 -1.76 10.54 -4.57
CA MET A 1 -1.89 9.06 -4.56
C MET A 1 -2.77 8.66 -3.39
N ARG A 2 -3.82 7.91 -3.69
CA ARG A 2 -4.71 7.41 -2.64
C ARG A 2 -4.35 5.97 -2.36
N VAL A 3 -4.06 5.65 -1.08
CA VAL A 3 -3.69 4.29 -0.67
C VAL A 3 -4.80 3.75 0.21
N LEU A 4 -5.36 2.61 -0.18
CA LEU A 4 -6.49 1.99 0.51
C LEU A 4 -6.01 0.84 1.38
N PHE A 5 -6.62 0.72 2.55
CA PHE A 5 -6.32 -0.35 3.51
C PHE A 5 -7.57 -1.20 3.74
N PHE A 6 -7.39 -2.52 3.78
CA PHE A 6 -8.48 -3.46 3.97
C PHE A 6 -8.21 -4.39 5.14
N ALA A 7 -9.29 -4.89 5.76
CA ALA A 7 -9.24 -5.91 6.81
C ALA A 7 -8.25 -5.55 7.92
N GLN A 8 -7.34 -6.46 8.27
CA GLN A 8 -6.38 -6.22 9.34
C GLN A 8 -5.48 -5.01 9.11
N LEU A 9 -5.35 -4.55 7.86
CA LEU A 9 -4.55 -3.37 7.57
C LEU A 9 -5.25 -2.10 8.04
N LYS A 10 -6.58 -2.07 8.04
CA LYS A 10 -7.32 -0.97 8.65
C LYS A 10 -7.05 -0.89 10.15
N ASP A 11 -6.97 -2.03 10.81
CA ASP A 11 -6.67 -2.08 12.23
C ASP A 11 -5.25 -1.59 12.51
N ALA A 12 -4.31 -1.97 11.66
CA ALA A 12 -2.91 -1.58 11.82
C ALA A 12 -2.68 -0.08 11.61
N THR A 13 -3.46 0.54 10.73
CA THR A 13 -3.30 1.96 10.39
C THR A 13 -4.30 2.86 11.10
N GLY A 14 -5.41 2.31 11.56
CA GLY A 14 -6.48 3.08 12.16
C GLY A 14 -7.33 3.86 11.16
N CYS A 15 -7.20 3.59 9.87
CA CYS A 15 -7.96 4.32 8.84
C CYS A 15 -8.18 3.45 7.61
N ASP A 16 -9.13 3.88 6.76
CA ASP A 16 -9.48 3.17 5.53
C ASP A 16 -8.53 3.51 4.39
N SER A 17 -7.96 4.69 4.41
CA SER A 17 -7.11 5.17 3.33
C SER A 17 -6.23 6.31 3.82
N VAL A 18 -5.21 6.61 3.02
CA VAL A 18 -4.34 7.77 3.25
C VAL A 18 -4.00 8.39 1.90
N GLU A 19 -3.83 9.71 1.89
CA GLU A 19 -3.35 10.41 0.72
C GLU A 19 -1.85 10.63 0.85
N LEU A 20 -1.11 10.25 -0.19
CA LEU A 20 0.30 10.59 -0.32
C LEU A 20 0.45 11.58 -1.47
N ALA A 21 1.38 12.50 -1.34
CA ALA A 21 1.64 13.50 -2.37
C ALA A 21 3.12 13.47 -2.77
N PRO A 22 3.57 12.37 -3.40
CA PRO A 22 4.97 12.28 -3.81
C PRO A 22 5.27 13.27 -4.92
N SER A 23 6.47 13.82 -4.92
CA SER A 23 6.91 14.76 -5.95
C SER A 23 7.28 14.07 -7.27
N SER A 24 7.47 12.77 -7.23
CA SER A 24 7.79 11.95 -8.41
C SER A 24 7.22 10.56 -8.21
N SER A 25 7.23 9.75 -9.26
CA SER A 25 6.77 8.36 -9.17
C SER A 25 7.61 7.58 -8.16
N LEU A 26 6.95 6.67 -7.45
CA LEU A 26 7.60 5.82 -6.45
C LEU A 26 7.67 4.39 -6.96
N ASN A 27 8.80 3.74 -6.72
CA ASN A 27 8.86 2.29 -6.91
C ASN A 27 8.28 1.60 -5.66
N THR A 28 8.20 0.28 -5.68
CA THR A 28 7.61 -0.48 -4.58
C THR A 28 8.29 -0.20 -3.24
N ASP A 29 9.62 -0.21 -3.21
CA ASP A 29 10.35 0.03 -1.96
C ASP A 29 10.15 1.45 -1.46
N GLN A 30 10.12 2.43 -2.35
CA GLN A 30 9.89 3.81 -1.98
C GLN A 30 8.48 4.03 -1.44
N LEU A 31 7.49 3.39 -2.06
CA LEU A 31 6.13 3.45 -1.58
C LEU A 31 6.01 2.85 -0.19
N TRP A 32 6.62 1.68 0.04
CA TRP A 32 6.62 1.08 1.37
C TRP A 32 7.34 1.94 2.39
N ALA A 33 8.44 2.60 2.00
CA ALA A 33 9.15 3.50 2.91
C ALA A 33 8.25 4.65 3.37
N GLU A 34 7.48 5.23 2.46
CA GLU A 34 6.51 6.28 2.80
C GLU A 34 5.42 5.77 3.75
N LEU A 35 4.88 4.58 3.45
CA LEU A 35 3.83 4.00 4.27
C LEU A 35 4.32 3.61 5.66
N LEU A 36 5.52 3.05 5.76
CA LEU A 36 6.09 2.64 7.04
C LEU A 36 6.48 3.84 7.90
N ASP A 37 6.82 4.96 7.27
CA ASP A 37 7.08 6.20 8.00
C ASP A 37 5.82 6.70 8.69
N LYS A 38 4.67 6.61 8.01
CA LYS A 38 3.40 7.03 8.57
C LYS A 38 2.77 5.99 9.49
N PHE A 39 2.92 4.72 9.14
CA PHE A 39 2.26 3.61 9.84
C PHE A 39 3.26 2.49 10.10
N PRO A 40 4.11 2.64 11.13
CA PRO A 40 5.12 1.60 11.43
C PRO A 40 4.55 0.21 11.65
N ALA A 41 3.30 0.11 12.11
CA ALA A 41 2.66 -1.19 12.34
C ALA A 41 2.50 -2.00 11.05
N LEU A 42 2.54 -1.37 9.89
CA LEU A 42 2.47 -2.09 8.61
C LEU A 42 3.69 -2.97 8.36
N ALA A 43 4.79 -2.75 9.06
CA ALA A 43 6.00 -3.56 8.88
C ALA A 43 5.73 -5.06 9.09
N ALA A 44 4.86 -5.40 10.04
CA ALA A 44 4.51 -6.79 10.33
C ALA A 44 3.71 -7.45 9.19
N HIS A 45 3.12 -6.65 8.32
CA HIS A 45 2.26 -7.15 7.24
C HIS A 45 2.91 -7.13 5.87
N ARG A 46 4.01 -6.41 5.70
CA ARG A 46 4.60 -6.15 4.39
C ARG A 46 4.83 -7.43 3.57
N ALA A 47 5.33 -8.48 4.18
CA ALA A 47 5.68 -9.71 3.48
C ALA A 47 4.45 -10.45 2.95
N ASN A 48 3.28 -10.17 3.50
CA ASN A 48 2.04 -10.87 3.17
C ASN A 48 1.05 -10.02 2.38
N VAL A 49 1.42 -8.80 2.03
CA VAL A 49 0.54 -7.86 1.36
C VAL A 49 0.91 -7.78 -0.12
N ARG A 50 -0.10 -7.82 -0.97
CA ARG A 50 0.08 -7.57 -2.40
C ARG A 50 -0.38 -6.14 -2.69
N LEU A 51 0.32 -5.47 -3.59
CA LEU A 51 -0.05 -4.13 -4.01
C LEU A 51 -0.86 -4.21 -5.29
N SER A 52 -1.92 -3.42 -5.38
CA SER A 52 -2.59 -3.19 -6.65
C SER A 52 -2.46 -1.71 -7.00
N ARG A 53 -2.40 -1.43 -8.29
CA ARG A 53 -2.37 -0.08 -8.83
C ARG A 53 -3.54 0.04 -9.79
N ASN A 54 -4.44 0.96 -9.47
CA ASN A 54 -5.65 1.17 -10.26
C ASN A 54 -6.42 -0.15 -10.47
N TRP A 55 -6.50 -0.94 -9.39
CA TRP A 55 -7.27 -2.20 -9.32
C TRP A 55 -6.68 -3.35 -10.14
N GLU A 56 -5.40 -3.27 -10.48
CA GLU A 56 -4.66 -4.39 -11.08
C GLU A 56 -3.45 -4.69 -10.20
N TYR A 57 -3.14 -5.98 -10.01
CA TYR A 57 -1.96 -6.34 -9.23
C TYR A 57 -0.71 -5.74 -9.86
N ALA A 58 0.08 -5.09 -9.03
CA ALA A 58 1.30 -4.44 -9.48
C ALA A 58 2.43 -5.46 -9.63
N ALA A 59 3.21 -5.30 -10.70
CA ALA A 59 4.43 -6.09 -10.87
C ALA A 59 5.51 -5.61 -9.89
N ALA A 60 6.55 -6.42 -9.69
CA ALA A 60 7.63 -6.08 -8.76
C ALA A 60 8.35 -4.79 -9.14
N ASP A 61 8.40 -4.46 -10.43
CA ASP A 61 9.06 -3.27 -10.95
C ASP A 61 8.09 -2.13 -11.26
N ALA A 62 6.86 -2.19 -10.75
CA ALA A 62 5.87 -1.16 -11.01
C ALA A 62 6.29 0.19 -10.44
N LEU A 63 5.85 1.25 -11.12
CA LEU A 63 5.98 2.62 -10.63
C LEU A 63 4.60 3.16 -10.31
N PHE A 64 4.49 3.86 -9.20
CA PHE A 64 3.24 4.42 -8.71
C PHE A 64 3.28 5.94 -8.87
N ALA A 65 2.38 6.47 -9.67
CA ALA A 65 2.30 7.90 -9.94
C ALA A 65 1.45 8.61 -8.88
N HIS A 66 1.61 9.93 -8.78
CA HIS A 66 0.95 10.70 -7.73
C HIS A 66 -0.58 10.67 -7.80
N ASP A 67 -1.15 10.38 -8.97
CA ASP A 67 -2.60 10.31 -9.15
C ASP A 67 -3.14 8.87 -9.20
N ASP A 68 -2.30 7.88 -8.95
CA ASP A 68 -2.73 6.48 -8.92
C ASP A 68 -3.53 6.17 -7.66
N GLU A 69 -4.42 5.19 -7.78
CA GLU A 69 -5.09 4.60 -6.63
C GLU A 69 -4.43 3.26 -6.32
N VAL A 70 -3.89 3.14 -5.12
CA VAL A 70 -3.14 1.97 -4.70
C VAL A 70 -3.92 1.27 -3.58
N ALA A 71 -4.00 -0.05 -3.64
CA ALA A 71 -4.61 -0.82 -2.58
C ALA A 71 -3.61 -1.81 -2.01
N LEU A 72 -3.58 -1.91 -0.69
CA LEU A 72 -2.81 -2.93 0.02
C LEU A 72 -3.76 -4.08 0.29
N ILE A 73 -3.52 -5.20 -0.38
CA ILE A 73 -4.41 -6.35 -0.33
C ILE A 73 -3.81 -7.42 0.56
N PRO A 74 -4.43 -7.66 1.74
CA PRO A 74 -3.93 -8.68 2.64
C PRO A 74 -4.15 -10.07 2.05
N PRO A 75 -3.46 -11.09 2.57
CA PRO A 75 -3.66 -12.44 2.09
C PRO A 75 -5.07 -12.90 2.38
N VAL A 76 -5.65 -13.62 1.44
CA VAL A 76 -6.93 -14.25 1.64
C VAL A 76 -6.71 -15.38 2.64
N SER A 77 -7.44 -15.38 3.75
CA SER A 77 -7.39 -16.53 4.64
C SER A 77 -7.88 -17.73 3.86
N GLY A 78 -7.10 -18.79 3.81
CA GLY A 78 -7.39 -19.95 3.00
C GLY A 78 -8.53 -20.81 3.49
N GLY A 79 -9.32 -20.23 4.31
CA GLY A 79 -10.50 -20.92 4.85
C GLY A 79 -11.56 -20.92 3.84
#